data_f5191c505ebf60aed51bb456a20921c0
#
_entry.id   f5191c505ebf60aed51bb456a20921c0
#
_cell.length_a   1.000
_cell.length_b   1.000
_cell.length_c   1.000
_cell.angle_alpha   90.00
_cell.angle_beta   90.00
_cell.angle_gamma   90.00
#
_symmetry.space_group_name_H-M   'P 1'
#
loop_
_entity.id
_entity.type
_entity.pdbx_description
1 polymer ?
#
loop_
_entity_poly.entity_id
_entity_poly.type
_entity_poly.pdbx_seq_one_letter_code
_entity_poly.pdbx_strand_id
1 'polypeptide(L)'
;LIITSKIKLKLLRLNFFKNKKMRRNYFIEIIAVIFRITLGIIFLYAAVGKIDNPEAFFKEISNYRLFPDFISQISAIILPWIELTIGLLLILGIRVKTTSAISFILLVVFTLMVISAWARGLNINCGCFSHRIEYVGLRKVIENLLMMGLSIFLFNFPGSVLSLETFLRKEVQKETPNSEIPLHS
;
A
#
# COMPACT_ATOMS: atom_id res chain seq x y z
N LEU A 1 -54.19 -14.81 0.60
CA LEU A 1 -53.52 -14.68 -0.73
C LEU A 1 -52.69 -13.39 -0.84
N ILE A 2 -53.17 -12.22 -0.38
CA ILE A 2 -52.48 -10.91 -0.51
C ILE A 2 -51.27 -10.77 0.43
N ILE A 3 -51.34 -11.36 1.60
CA ILE A 3 -50.24 -11.29 2.62
C ILE A 3 -49.04 -12.11 2.14
N THR A 4 -49.26 -13.26 1.53
CA THR A 4 -48.21 -14.16 1.03
C THR A 4 -47.44 -13.51 -0.15
N SER A 5 -48.16 -12.76 -1.02
CA SER A 5 -47.54 -12.05 -2.12
C SER A 5 -46.65 -10.87 -1.66
N LYS A 6 -47.09 -10.12 -0.66
CA LYS A 6 -46.30 -9.02 -0.07
C LYS A 6 -45.00 -9.52 0.64
N ILE A 7 -45.08 -10.66 1.34
CA ILE A 7 -43.91 -11.28 1.97
C ILE A 7 -42.95 -11.77 0.88
N LYS A 8 -43.42 -12.42 -0.15
CA LYS A 8 -42.60 -12.89 -1.30
C LYS A 8 -41.89 -11.75 -2.01
N LEU A 9 -42.57 -10.63 -2.22
CA LEU A 9 -41.97 -9.42 -2.82
C LEU A 9 -40.87 -8.80 -1.93
N LYS A 10 -41.11 -8.77 -0.62
CA LYS A 10 -40.13 -8.25 0.36
C LYS A 10 -38.87 -9.13 0.42
N LEU A 11 -39.03 -10.45 0.37
CA LEU A 11 -37.93 -11.41 0.32
C LEU A 11 -37.11 -11.31 -0.99
N LEU A 12 -37.79 -11.17 -2.13
CA LEU A 12 -37.13 -10.96 -3.42
C LEU A 12 -36.33 -9.66 -3.45
N ARG A 13 -36.87 -8.58 -2.89
CA ARG A 13 -36.19 -7.29 -2.79
C ARG A 13 -34.97 -7.38 -1.89
N LEU A 14 -35.07 -8.05 -0.73
CA LEU A 14 -33.96 -8.26 0.19
C LEU A 14 -32.85 -9.11 -0.45
N ASN A 15 -33.20 -10.17 -1.17
CA ASN A 15 -32.24 -11.00 -1.89
C ASN A 15 -31.55 -10.22 -3.03
N PHE A 16 -32.28 -9.38 -3.73
CA PHE A 16 -31.71 -8.53 -4.78
C PHE A 16 -30.70 -7.51 -4.20
N PHE A 17 -31.04 -6.85 -3.09
CA PHE A 17 -30.13 -5.92 -2.40
C PHE A 17 -28.92 -6.64 -1.82
N LYS A 18 -29.09 -7.82 -1.23
CA LYS A 18 -28.00 -8.64 -0.71
C LYS A 18 -27.05 -9.08 -1.83
N ASN A 19 -27.58 -9.51 -2.97
CA ASN A 19 -26.78 -9.96 -4.12
C ASN A 19 -26.02 -8.77 -4.77
N LYS A 20 -26.65 -7.60 -4.89
CA LYS A 20 -26.01 -6.37 -5.38
C LYS A 20 -24.89 -5.89 -4.45
N LYS A 21 -25.09 -5.99 -3.13
CA LYS A 21 -24.07 -5.65 -2.10
C LYS A 21 -22.89 -6.62 -2.16
N MET A 22 -23.14 -7.92 -2.28
CA MET A 22 -22.10 -8.96 -2.41
C MET A 22 -21.24 -8.75 -3.66
N ARG A 23 -21.87 -8.50 -4.82
CA ARG A 23 -21.17 -8.27 -6.10
C ARG A 23 -20.33 -7.00 -6.06
N ARG A 24 -20.81 -5.93 -5.40
CA ARG A 24 -20.07 -4.68 -5.24
C ARG A 24 -18.84 -4.88 -4.34
N ASN A 25 -18.97 -5.63 -3.25
CA ASN A 25 -17.85 -5.91 -2.36
C ASN A 25 -16.77 -6.72 -3.07
N TYR A 26 -17.15 -7.73 -3.85
CA TYR A 26 -16.21 -8.56 -4.62
C TYR A 26 -15.43 -7.72 -5.66
N PHE A 27 -16.09 -6.78 -6.32
CA PHE A 27 -15.44 -5.89 -7.30
C PHE A 27 -14.40 -4.96 -6.63
N ILE A 28 -14.75 -4.39 -5.46
CA ILE A 28 -13.83 -3.54 -4.67
C ILE A 28 -12.62 -4.35 -4.20
N GLU A 29 -12.83 -5.60 -3.80
CA GLU A 29 -11.75 -6.49 -3.36
C GLU A 29 -10.77 -6.82 -4.49
N ILE A 30 -11.26 -7.08 -5.69
CA ILE A 30 -10.39 -7.31 -6.86
C ILE A 30 -9.57 -6.05 -7.17
N ILE A 31 -10.20 -4.88 -7.19
CA ILE A 31 -9.51 -3.60 -7.41
C ILE A 31 -8.45 -3.37 -6.33
N ALA A 32 -8.76 -3.66 -5.06
CA ALA A 32 -7.80 -3.54 -3.98
C ALA A 32 -6.59 -4.47 -4.16
N VAL A 33 -6.79 -5.70 -4.63
CA VAL A 33 -5.69 -6.63 -4.94
C VAL A 33 -4.82 -6.09 -6.07
N ILE A 34 -5.43 -5.58 -7.15
CA ILE A 34 -4.68 -5.00 -8.27
C ILE A 34 -3.86 -3.80 -7.80
N PHE A 35 -4.45 -2.86 -7.06
CA PHE A 35 -3.76 -1.69 -6.53
C PHE A 35 -2.64 -2.06 -5.56
N ARG A 36 -2.83 -3.08 -4.73
CA ARG A 36 -1.84 -3.61 -3.80
C ARG A 36 -0.62 -4.15 -4.54
N ILE A 37 -0.84 -4.98 -5.58
CA ILE A 37 0.22 -5.55 -6.39
C ILE A 37 0.95 -4.44 -7.15
N THR A 38 0.22 -3.50 -7.76
CA THR A 38 0.81 -2.37 -8.49
C THR A 38 1.71 -1.53 -7.59
N LEU A 39 1.18 -1.11 -6.43
CA LEU A 39 1.95 -0.31 -5.47
C LEU A 39 3.16 -1.10 -4.93
N GLY A 40 2.99 -2.38 -4.64
CA GLY A 40 4.07 -3.27 -4.20
C GLY A 40 5.19 -3.40 -5.22
N ILE A 41 4.87 -3.59 -6.50
CA ILE A 41 5.85 -3.66 -7.60
C ILE A 41 6.61 -2.33 -7.73
N ILE A 42 5.93 -1.19 -7.64
CA ILE A 42 6.57 0.14 -7.69
C ILE A 42 7.59 0.29 -6.56
N PHE A 43 7.23 -0.08 -5.33
CA PHE A 43 8.14 -0.03 -4.19
C PHE A 43 9.33 -0.99 -4.34
N LEU A 44 9.11 -2.21 -4.83
CA LEU A 44 10.19 -3.16 -5.11
C LEU A 44 11.15 -2.63 -6.16
N TYR A 45 10.62 -2.09 -7.26
CA TYR A 45 11.44 -1.54 -8.34
C TYR A 45 12.28 -0.35 -7.83
N ALA A 46 11.70 0.55 -7.03
CA ALA A 46 12.39 1.66 -6.42
C ALA A 46 13.50 1.20 -5.46
N ALA A 47 13.22 0.18 -4.64
CA ALA A 47 14.17 -0.38 -3.68
C ALA A 47 15.38 -1.04 -4.38
N VAL A 48 15.12 -1.89 -5.37
CA VAL A 48 16.19 -2.62 -6.08
C VAL A 48 17.18 -1.66 -6.73
N GLY A 49 16.70 -0.61 -7.41
CA GLY A 49 17.58 0.36 -8.03
C GLY A 49 18.49 1.12 -7.05
N LYS A 50 17.99 1.37 -5.83
CA LYS A 50 18.76 2.06 -4.77
C LYS A 50 19.74 1.11 -4.08
N ILE A 51 19.38 -0.17 -3.92
CA ILE A 51 20.28 -1.21 -3.36
C ILE A 51 21.44 -1.48 -4.31
N ASP A 52 21.19 -1.48 -5.61
CA ASP A 52 22.22 -1.71 -6.62
C ASP A 52 23.30 -0.61 -6.63
N ASN A 53 22.90 0.65 -6.38
CA ASN A 53 23.85 1.77 -6.34
C ASN A 53 23.59 2.72 -5.16
N PRO A 54 23.97 2.34 -3.93
CA PRO A 54 23.71 3.13 -2.73
C PRO A 54 24.49 4.45 -2.70
N GLU A 55 25.66 4.51 -3.37
CA GLU A 55 26.45 5.73 -3.46
C GLU A 55 25.78 6.80 -4.35
N ALA A 56 25.18 6.39 -5.46
CA ALA A 56 24.40 7.28 -6.31
C ALA A 56 23.19 7.80 -5.54
N PHE A 57 22.48 6.94 -4.82
CA PHE A 57 21.32 7.32 -4.01
C PHE A 57 21.69 8.26 -2.85
N PHE A 58 22.83 8.06 -2.20
CA PHE A 58 23.37 9.01 -1.22
C PHE A 58 23.58 10.40 -1.83
N LYS A 59 24.23 10.50 -3.00
CA LYS A 59 24.43 11.76 -3.72
C LYS A 59 23.11 12.44 -4.06
N GLU A 60 22.11 11.66 -4.48
CA GLU A 60 20.77 12.17 -4.76
C GLU A 60 20.12 12.79 -3.52
N ILE A 61 20.16 12.12 -2.35
CA ILE A 61 19.64 12.65 -1.09
C ILE A 61 20.42 13.91 -0.66
N SER A 62 21.74 13.91 -0.76
CA SER A 62 22.59 15.05 -0.39
C SER A 62 22.31 16.28 -1.28
N ASN A 63 21.95 16.09 -2.55
CA ASN A 63 21.59 17.17 -3.46
C ASN A 63 20.35 17.96 -3.03
N TYR A 64 19.45 17.37 -2.23
CA TYR A 64 18.32 18.10 -1.66
C TYR A 64 18.75 19.16 -0.64
N ARG A 65 19.95 19.07 -0.07
CA ARG A 65 20.51 20.01 0.94
C ARG A 65 19.54 20.30 2.10
N LEU A 66 18.83 19.26 2.53
CA LEU A 66 17.88 19.34 3.65
C LEU A 66 18.48 18.79 4.95
N PHE A 67 19.40 17.85 4.82
CA PHE A 67 19.99 17.13 5.95
C PHE A 67 21.51 17.18 5.91
N PRO A 68 22.20 17.09 7.08
CA PRO A 68 23.63 16.85 7.14
C PRO A 68 24.01 15.53 6.45
N ASP A 69 25.22 15.44 5.93
CA ASP A 69 25.72 14.28 5.20
C ASP A 69 25.58 12.97 5.96
N PHE A 70 25.77 12.99 7.26
CA PHE A 70 25.59 11.82 8.13
C PHE A 70 24.16 11.25 8.07
N ILE A 71 23.15 12.11 8.15
CA ILE A 71 21.72 11.69 8.05
C ILE A 71 21.42 11.19 6.64
N SER A 72 21.94 11.85 5.63
CA SER A 72 21.78 11.45 4.22
C SER A 72 22.38 10.07 3.97
N GLN A 73 23.56 9.77 4.57
CA GLN A 73 24.23 8.49 4.44
C GLN A 73 23.45 7.36 5.12
N ILE A 74 22.99 7.56 6.34
CA ILE A 74 22.15 6.58 7.05
C ILE A 74 20.83 6.32 6.27
N SER A 75 20.20 7.39 5.79
CA SER A 75 18.97 7.28 5.01
C SER A 75 19.19 6.51 3.70
N ALA A 76 20.31 6.71 3.03
CA ALA A 76 20.65 6.00 1.81
C ALA A 76 20.79 4.48 2.01
N ILE A 77 21.19 4.05 3.20
CA ILE A 77 21.32 2.63 3.54
C ILE A 77 19.99 2.05 4.00
N ILE A 78 19.25 2.73 4.87
CA ILE A 78 18.06 2.16 5.54
C ILE A 78 16.83 2.23 4.64
N LEU A 79 16.63 3.33 3.91
CA LEU A 79 15.40 3.59 3.17
C LEU A 79 15.08 2.52 2.11
N PRO A 80 16.04 2.02 1.30
CA PRO A 80 15.78 0.98 0.33
C PRO A 80 15.28 -0.32 0.96
N TRP A 81 15.77 -0.69 2.15
CA TRP A 81 15.31 -1.88 2.86
C TRP A 81 13.88 -1.73 3.39
N ILE A 82 13.52 -0.52 3.83
CA ILE A 82 12.13 -0.22 4.21
C ILE A 82 11.21 -0.33 2.98
N GLU A 83 11.61 0.26 1.85
CA GLU A 83 10.85 0.18 0.60
C GLU A 83 10.68 -1.27 0.11
N LEU A 84 11.77 -2.08 0.18
CA LEU A 84 11.74 -3.49 -0.14
C LEU A 84 10.73 -4.26 0.73
N THR A 85 10.78 -4.03 2.04
CA THR A 85 9.89 -4.66 3.00
C THR A 85 8.44 -4.28 2.75
N ILE A 86 8.14 -3.00 2.51
CA ILE A 86 6.80 -2.51 2.18
C ILE A 86 6.29 -3.18 0.90
N GLY A 87 7.12 -3.22 -0.15
CA GLY A 87 6.77 -3.84 -1.42
C GLY A 87 6.41 -5.32 -1.28
N LEU A 88 7.23 -6.09 -0.55
CA LEU A 88 6.99 -7.51 -0.28
C LEU A 88 5.72 -7.73 0.55
N LEU A 89 5.52 -6.97 1.63
CA LEU A 89 4.34 -7.10 2.49
C LEU A 89 3.04 -6.75 1.74
N LEU A 90 3.08 -5.76 0.85
CA LEU A 90 1.94 -5.40 -0.01
C LEU A 90 1.62 -6.54 -0.98
N ILE A 91 2.59 -7.11 -1.67
CA ILE A 91 2.36 -8.20 -2.63
C ILE A 91 1.83 -9.43 -1.91
N LEU A 92 2.43 -9.82 -0.79
CA LEU A 92 1.99 -10.97 0.02
C LEU A 92 0.65 -10.74 0.71
N GLY A 93 0.22 -9.49 0.86
CA GLY A 93 -1.02 -9.13 1.52
C GLY A 93 -0.99 -9.32 3.03
N ILE A 94 0.18 -9.15 3.64
CA ILE A 94 0.36 -9.24 5.07
C ILE A 94 0.15 -7.86 5.68
N ARG A 95 -0.74 -7.75 6.68
CA ARG A 95 -1.05 -6.50 7.40
C ARG A 95 -1.25 -5.29 6.48
N VAL A 96 -2.02 -5.47 5.42
CA VAL A 96 -2.20 -4.46 4.34
C VAL A 96 -2.51 -3.08 4.88
N LYS A 97 -3.34 -2.93 5.90
CA LYS A 97 -3.65 -1.63 6.52
C LYS A 97 -2.41 -0.94 7.09
N THR A 98 -1.63 -1.65 7.89
CA THR A 98 -0.41 -1.10 8.51
C THR A 98 0.62 -0.75 7.44
N THR A 99 0.83 -1.65 6.48
CA THR A 99 1.79 -1.45 5.39
C THR A 99 1.38 -0.27 4.50
N SER A 100 0.10 -0.11 4.20
CA SER A 100 -0.42 1.04 3.44
C SER A 100 -0.26 2.36 4.21
N ALA A 101 -0.43 2.36 5.54
CA ALA A 101 -0.19 3.56 6.34
C ALA A 101 1.29 3.97 6.32
N ILE A 102 2.19 3.01 6.46
CA ILE A 102 3.65 3.27 6.41
C ILE A 102 4.05 3.76 5.01
N SER A 103 3.55 3.13 3.94
CA SER A 103 3.81 3.58 2.57
C SER A 103 3.29 4.99 2.32
N PHE A 104 2.12 5.34 2.85
CA PHE A 104 1.57 6.69 2.77
C PHE A 104 2.48 7.71 3.44
N ILE A 105 2.94 7.45 4.68
CA ILE A 105 3.85 8.34 5.42
C ILE A 105 5.15 8.53 4.64
N LEU A 106 5.72 7.45 4.10
CA LEU A 106 6.96 7.50 3.32
C LEU A 106 6.78 8.37 2.06
N LEU A 107 5.67 8.20 1.34
CA LEU A 107 5.32 8.99 0.16
C LEU A 107 5.10 10.48 0.50
N VAL A 108 4.49 10.78 1.66
CA VAL A 108 4.34 12.17 2.15
C VAL A 108 5.71 12.82 2.36
N VAL A 109 6.60 12.17 3.11
CA VAL A 109 7.96 12.69 3.36
C VAL A 109 8.68 12.92 2.04
N PHE A 110 8.62 11.95 1.13
CA PHE A 110 9.26 12.05 -0.18
C PHE A 110 8.70 13.20 -1.02
N THR A 111 7.38 13.35 -1.03
CA THR A 111 6.69 14.43 -1.76
C THR A 111 7.07 15.80 -1.21
N LEU A 112 7.17 15.96 0.10
CA LEU A 112 7.61 17.21 0.73
C LEU A 112 9.05 17.56 0.35
N MET A 113 9.95 16.58 0.28
CA MET A 113 11.32 16.78 -0.21
C MET A 113 11.33 17.25 -1.66
N VAL A 114 10.56 16.61 -2.54
CA VAL A 114 10.44 17.01 -3.97
C VAL A 114 9.88 18.43 -4.11
N ILE A 115 8.82 18.77 -3.39
CA ILE A 115 8.22 20.11 -3.41
C ILE A 115 9.23 21.16 -2.91
N SER A 116 9.94 20.86 -1.82
CA SER A 116 10.97 21.75 -1.27
C SER A 116 12.10 22.02 -2.26
N ALA A 117 12.56 21.00 -2.98
CA ALA A 117 13.60 21.14 -4.00
C ALA A 117 13.08 21.95 -5.19
N TRP A 118 11.87 21.67 -5.64
CA TRP A 118 11.23 22.39 -6.75
C TRP A 118 11.01 23.86 -6.43
N ALA A 119 10.49 24.19 -5.23
CA ALA A 119 10.30 25.57 -4.77
C ALA A 119 11.60 26.37 -4.68
N ARG A 120 12.74 25.68 -4.43
CA ARG A 120 14.08 26.28 -4.43
C ARG A 120 14.74 26.36 -5.81
N GLY A 121 14.04 25.93 -6.87
CA GLY A 121 14.54 25.95 -8.25
C GLY A 121 15.71 24.97 -8.49
N LEU A 122 15.85 23.92 -7.69
CA LEU A 122 16.91 22.93 -7.82
C LEU A 122 16.59 21.98 -8.98
N ASN A 123 17.42 21.97 -10.02
CA ASN A 123 17.36 20.99 -11.10
C ASN A 123 18.18 19.75 -10.72
N ILE A 124 17.65 18.94 -9.81
CA ILE A 124 18.28 17.73 -9.33
C ILE A 124 17.50 16.49 -9.77
N ASN A 125 18.18 15.34 -9.83
CA ASN A 125 17.52 14.06 -9.99
C ASN A 125 16.69 13.74 -8.75
N CYS A 126 15.46 13.25 -8.94
CA CYS A 126 14.53 12.96 -7.85
C CYS A 126 15.00 11.82 -6.93
N GLY A 127 15.83 10.89 -7.44
CA GLY A 127 16.25 9.71 -6.68
C GLY A 127 15.17 8.65 -6.46
N CYS A 128 14.02 8.80 -7.09
CA CYS A 128 12.92 7.85 -6.93
C CYS A 128 13.19 6.51 -7.63
N PHE A 129 13.84 6.57 -8.80
CA PHE A 129 14.17 5.41 -9.63
C PHE A 129 15.60 5.56 -10.17
N SER A 130 16.55 4.82 -9.59
CA SER A 130 17.99 4.94 -9.91
C SER A 130 18.34 4.63 -11.36
N HIS A 131 17.45 3.95 -12.11
CA HIS A 131 17.69 3.64 -13.52
C HIS A 131 17.20 4.72 -14.51
N ARG A 132 16.56 5.78 -14.04
CA ARG A 132 16.07 6.88 -14.88
C ARG A 132 16.42 8.23 -14.29
N ILE A 133 17.01 9.10 -15.11
CA ILE A 133 17.20 10.50 -14.72
C ILE A 133 15.82 11.18 -14.78
N GLU A 134 15.20 11.34 -13.63
CA GLU A 134 13.92 12.03 -13.48
C GLU A 134 14.13 13.30 -12.66
N TYR A 135 14.02 14.43 -13.31
CA TYR A 135 14.15 15.72 -12.64
C TYR A 135 12.97 16.01 -11.70
N VAL A 136 13.28 16.70 -10.61
CA VAL A 136 12.28 17.24 -9.69
C VAL A 136 11.35 18.19 -10.45
N GLY A 137 10.03 17.97 -10.34
CA GLY A 137 9.04 18.78 -11.02
C GLY A 137 7.60 18.35 -10.76
N LEU A 138 6.65 19.10 -11.33
CA LEU A 138 5.22 18.90 -11.17
C LEU A 138 4.78 17.45 -11.51
N ARG A 139 5.36 16.86 -12.54
CA ARG A 139 5.06 15.49 -12.96
C ARG A 139 5.30 14.50 -11.81
N LYS A 140 6.44 14.65 -11.12
CA LYS A 140 6.79 13.75 -10.00
C LYS A 140 5.89 13.93 -8.79
N VAL A 141 5.49 15.16 -8.51
CA VAL A 141 4.50 15.45 -7.47
C VAL A 141 3.17 14.74 -7.78
N ILE A 142 2.70 14.80 -9.02
CA ILE A 142 1.45 14.15 -9.44
C ILE A 142 1.57 12.62 -9.32
N GLU A 143 2.66 12.02 -9.76
CA GLU A 143 2.90 10.56 -9.61
C GLU A 143 2.85 10.14 -8.14
N ASN A 144 3.52 10.88 -7.26
CA ASN A 144 3.48 10.61 -5.82
C ASN A 144 2.08 10.78 -5.22
N LEU A 145 1.33 11.82 -5.62
CA LEU A 145 -0.05 12.03 -5.18
C LEU A 145 -0.97 10.88 -5.59
N LEU A 146 -0.79 10.34 -6.79
CA LEU A 146 -1.53 9.15 -7.24
C LEU A 146 -1.21 7.93 -6.36
N MET A 147 0.08 7.69 -6.07
CA MET A 147 0.49 6.59 -5.17
C MET A 147 -0.03 6.79 -3.74
N MET A 148 -0.07 8.02 -3.24
CA MET A 148 -0.69 8.35 -1.96
C MET A 148 -2.19 8.04 -1.96
N GLY A 149 -2.90 8.37 -3.04
CA GLY A 149 -4.31 8.01 -3.23
C GLY A 149 -4.54 6.51 -3.20
N LEU A 150 -3.67 5.72 -3.86
CA LEU A 150 -3.71 4.26 -3.80
C LEU A 150 -3.47 3.73 -2.38
N SER A 151 -2.52 4.32 -1.64
CA SER A 151 -2.25 3.93 -0.25
C SER A 151 -3.44 4.20 0.67
N ILE A 152 -4.10 5.35 0.53
CA ILE A 152 -5.33 5.68 1.28
C ILE A 152 -6.46 4.73 0.92
N PHE A 153 -6.62 4.40 -0.36
CA PHE A 153 -7.63 3.44 -0.80
C PHE A 153 -7.40 2.07 -0.15
N LEU A 154 -6.17 1.56 -0.16
CA LEU A 154 -5.79 0.28 0.44
C LEU A 154 -5.94 0.28 1.97
N PHE A 155 -5.71 1.40 2.63
CA PHE A 155 -5.95 1.56 4.06
C PHE A 155 -7.42 1.37 4.42
N ASN A 156 -8.34 1.93 3.61
CA ASN A 156 -9.79 1.79 3.80
C ASN A 156 -10.34 0.45 3.32
N PHE A 157 -9.78 -0.09 2.23
CA PHE A 157 -10.22 -1.33 1.58
C PHE A 157 -9.04 -2.30 1.41
N PRO A 158 -8.59 -2.98 2.47
CA PRO A 158 -7.37 -3.79 2.44
C PRO A 158 -7.43 -5.02 1.53
N GLY A 159 -8.60 -5.39 1.00
CA GLY A 159 -8.80 -6.54 0.12
C GLY A 159 -8.36 -7.85 0.78
N SER A 160 -9.29 -8.55 1.40
CA SER A 160 -9.00 -9.81 2.12
C SER A 160 -8.86 -11.02 1.20
N VAL A 161 -9.35 -10.94 -0.02
CA VAL A 161 -9.23 -11.99 -1.05
C VAL A 161 -7.77 -12.07 -1.49
N LEU A 162 -7.18 -13.26 -1.50
CA LEU A 162 -5.77 -13.52 -1.82
C LEU A 162 -4.75 -12.86 -0.86
N SER A 163 -5.10 -12.72 0.42
CA SER A 163 -4.17 -12.34 1.46
C SER A 163 -3.60 -13.59 2.13
N LEU A 164 -2.28 -13.68 2.21
CA LEU A 164 -1.59 -14.77 2.93
C LEU A 164 -2.05 -14.84 4.40
N GLU A 165 -2.34 -13.69 5.00
CA GLU A 165 -2.89 -13.59 6.35
C GLU A 165 -4.24 -14.32 6.48
N THR A 166 -5.11 -14.20 5.48
CA THR A 166 -6.42 -14.88 5.47
C THR A 166 -6.25 -16.38 5.30
N PHE A 167 -5.27 -16.82 4.50
CA PHE A 167 -4.95 -18.21 4.30
C PHE A 167 -4.41 -18.84 5.60
N LEU A 168 -3.41 -18.24 6.22
CA LEU A 168 -2.82 -18.71 7.48
C LEU A 168 -3.84 -18.73 8.63
N ARG A 169 -4.71 -17.73 8.72
CA ARG A 169 -5.78 -17.71 9.74
C ARG A 169 -6.76 -18.87 9.57
N LYS A 170 -7.07 -19.25 8.34
CA LYS A 170 -7.93 -20.41 8.06
C LYS A 170 -7.28 -21.74 8.44
N GLU A 171 -5.98 -21.88 8.21
CA GLU A 171 -5.22 -23.08 8.61
C GLU A 171 -5.16 -23.21 10.13
N VAL A 172 -4.80 -22.13 10.84
CA VAL A 172 -4.76 -22.13 12.32
C VAL A 172 -6.14 -22.44 12.92
N GLN A 173 -7.22 -21.95 12.33
CA GLN A 173 -8.58 -22.21 12.80
C GLN A 173 -9.04 -23.64 12.50
N LYS A 174 -8.40 -24.34 11.57
CA LYS A 174 -8.64 -25.75 11.24
C LYS A 174 -7.92 -26.69 12.20
N GLU A 175 -6.76 -26.27 12.72
CA GLU A 175 -5.97 -27.04 13.68
C GLU A 175 -6.45 -26.90 15.13
N THR A 176 -7.25 -25.86 15.46
CA THR A 176 -7.91 -25.68 16.77
C THR A 176 -9.43 -25.82 16.66
N PRO A 177 -9.96 -27.01 16.41
CA PRO A 177 -11.40 -27.26 16.53
C PRO A 177 -11.73 -27.30 18.03
N ASN A 178 -12.46 -26.29 18.54
CA ASN A 178 -13.15 -26.29 19.84
C ASN A 178 -12.32 -26.75 21.04
N SER A 179 -11.42 -25.95 21.56
CA SER A 179 -11.15 -25.98 22.99
C SER A 179 -12.22 -25.11 23.68
N GLU A 180 -13.44 -25.61 23.73
CA GLU A 180 -14.41 -25.19 24.76
C GLU A 180 -13.81 -25.62 26.09
N ILE A 181 -13.28 -24.67 26.83
CA ILE A 181 -13.00 -24.84 28.26
C ILE A 181 -14.37 -24.93 28.93
N PRO A 182 -14.76 -26.10 29.48
CA PRO A 182 -15.97 -26.18 30.28
C PRO A 182 -15.71 -25.40 31.56
N LEU A 183 -16.35 -24.26 31.70
CA LEU A 183 -16.52 -23.56 32.98
C LEU A 183 -17.39 -24.48 33.85
N HIS A 184 -16.75 -25.33 34.64
CA HIS A 184 -17.41 -25.97 35.76
C HIS A 184 -17.62 -24.95 36.88
N SER A 185 -18.89 -24.67 37.10
CA SER A 185 -19.63 -24.18 38.31
C SER A 185 -18.78 -23.79 39.53
#